data_22b325e122fc4ed4382d2af3d3171b22
#
_entry.id   22b325e122fc4ed4382d2af3d3171b22
#
_cell.length_a   1.000
_cell.length_b   1.000
_cell.length_c   1.000
_cell.angle_alpha   90.00
_cell.angle_beta   90.00
_cell.angle_gamma   90.00
#
_symmetry.space_group_name_H-M   'P 1'
#
loop_
_entity.id
_entity.type
_entity.pdbx_description
1 polymer ?
#
loop_
_entity_poly.entity_id
_entity_poly.type
_entity_poly.pdbx_seq_one_letter_code
_entity_poly.pdbx_strand_id
1 'polypeptide(L)'
;MSGGIRAAILAFSLLLAGCIGPEGTEILGTEYRDPPDAPDFTLKNQFGEDISLSDFDGKVVVVAFIYTACPDVCLIISSNIDYVRQNLGSESEYVEFISITIDPARDTTQRLLEWTTAREYGWNHLTHERGSVMQEVWDEWKVVVDAEHIANSLPPEEATLRFAVMYPDNSTTVTDNPCLDAYNVSCYANGGELAEYALTVNADMDYDMDNGTIGNWTADDSWEWLLHIWNGTNETWVPTDAGISEIDIGFDTHLAWIASNANL
;
A
#
# COMPACT_ATOMS: atom_id res chain seq x y z
N MET A 1 -51.97 13.99 -45.71
CA MET A 1 -51.97 13.07 -44.49
C MET A 1 -50.60 12.50 -44.11
N SER A 2 -49.49 13.10 -44.52
CA SER A 2 -48.13 12.55 -44.24
C SER A 2 -47.34 13.26 -43.14
N GLY A 3 -47.83 14.40 -42.62
CA GLY A 3 -47.12 15.18 -41.63
C GLY A 3 -47.30 14.68 -40.16
N GLY A 4 -48.48 14.12 -39.84
CA GLY A 4 -48.81 13.70 -38.50
C GLY A 4 -48.10 12.42 -38.05
N ILE A 5 -47.82 11.50 -38.99
CA ILE A 5 -47.13 10.23 -38.69
C ILE A 5 -45.63 10.43 -38.40
N ARG A 6 -44.99 11.41 -39.10
CA ARG A 6 -43.59 11.74 -38.86
C ARG A 6 -43.36 12.44 -37.54
N ALA A 7 -44.28 13.29 -37.09
CA ALA A 7 -44.23 13.95 -35.79
C ALA A 7 -44.48 12.97 -34.65
N ALA A 8 -45.36 11.98 -34.80
CA ALA A 8 -45.61 10.95 -33.80
C ALA A 8 -44.43 9.99 -33.64
N ILE A 9 -43.73 9.61 -34.71
CA ILE A 9 -42.54 8.77 -34.66
C ILE A 9 -41.36 9.49 -33.98
N LEU A 10 -41.18 10.78 -34.25
CA LEU A 10 -40.15 11.61 -33.58
C LEU A 10 -40.43 11.80 -32.07
N ALA A 11 -41.71 12.03 -31.71
CA ALA A 11 -42.09 12.13 -30.30
C ALA A 11 -41.94 10.80 -29.54
N PHE A 12 -42.22 9.66 -30.17
CA PHE A 12 -42.03 8.33 -29.58
C PHE A 12 -40.57 7.95 -29.46
N SER A 13 -39.70 8.36 -30.40
CA SER A 13 -38.23 8.14 -30.31
C SER A 13 -37.60 8.99 -29.22
N LEU A 14 -38.11 10.17 -28.92
CA LEU A 14 -37.64 11.01 -27.79
C LEU A 14 -38.07 10.47 -26.41
N LEU A 15 -39.16 9.71 -26.33
CA LEU A 15 -39.61 9.07 -25.11
C LEU A 15 -38.81 7.79 -24.76
N LEU A 16 -38.14 7.20 -25.74
CA LEU A 16 -37.24 6.05 -25.53
C LEU A 16 -35.78 6.43 -25.26
N ALA A 17 -35.43 7.71 -25.40
CA ALA A 17 -34.09 8.21 -25.06
C ALA A 17 -33.93 8.58 -23.55
N GLY A 18 -34.97 8.38 -22.77
CA GLY A 18 -34.93 8.60 -21.34
C GLY A 18 -34.49 7.33 -20.60
N CYS A 19 -33.38 7.44 -19.91
CA CYS A 19 -32.78 6.48 -18.96
C CYS A 19 -31.71 5.52 -19.51
N ILE A 20 -30.73 6.06 -20.23
CA ILE A 20 -29.37 5.54 -20.02
C ILE A 20 -28.75 6.51 -19.01
N GLY A 21 -29.13 6.35 -17.75
CA GLY A 21 -28.32 6.86 -16.64
C GLY A 21 -26.96 6.16 -16.67
N PRO A 22 -25.90 6.75 -16.16
CA PRO A 22 -24.66 6.02 -15.97
C PRO A 22 -24.99 4.74 -15.21
N GLU A 23 -24.48 3.61 -15.67
CA GLU A 23 -24.59 2.34 -14.93
C GLU A 23 -24.14 2.67 -13.50
N GLY A 24 -25.08 2.53 -12.55
CA GLY A 24 -24.79 2.86 -11.15
C GLY A 24 -23.58 2.03 -10.75
N THR A 25 -22.59 2.68 -10.17
CA THR A 25 -21.43 1.98 -9.60
C THR A 25 -21.97 0.94 -8.62
N GLU A 26 -21.65 -0.35 -8.85
CA GLU A 26 -22.03 -1.41 -7.94
C GLU A 26 -21.32 -1.16 -6.61
N ILE A 27 -22.10 -0.86 -5.57
CA ILE A 27 -21.57 -0.69 -4.22
C ILE A 27 -21.44 -2.07 -3.61
N LEU A 28 -20.19 -2.52 -3.43
CA LEU A 28 -19.89 -3.76 -2.74
C LEU A 28 -20.01 -3.52 -1.23
N GLY A 29 -20.95 -4.20 -0.58
CA GLY A 29 -21.17 -4.05 0.86
C GLY A 29 -22.65 -4.15 1.24
N THR A 30 -22.95 -3.78 2.50
CA THR A 30 -24.31 -3.76 3.01
C THR A 30 -24.87 -2.34 2.94
N GLU A 31 -25.89 -2.15 2.13
CA GLU A 31 -26.64 -0.90 2.08
C GLU A 31 -27.86 -1.00 3.02
N TYR A 32 -27.97 -0.05 3.93
CA TYR A 32 -29.12 0.07 4.82
C TYR A 32 -30.21 0.92 4.14
N ARG A 33 -31.43 0.40 4.03
CA ARG A 33 -32.58 1.14 3.50
C ARG A 33 -33.08 2.24 4.45
N ASP A 34 -32.90 2.02 5.75
CA ASP A 34 -33.24 2.92 6.83
C ASP A 34 -32.06 2.86 7.83
N PRO A 35 -30.95 3.58 7.52
CA PRO A 35 -29.76 3.51 8.34
C PRO A 35 -30.05 4.13 9.71
N PRO A 36 -29.60 3.47 10.81
CA PRO A 36 -29.60 4.14 12.11
C PRO A 36 -28.63 5.34 12.07
N ASP A 37 -28.83 6.29 12.97
CA ASP A 37 -27.85 7.33 13.22
C ASP A 37 -26.52 6.69 13.61
N ALA A 38 -25.42 7.19 13.05
CA ALA A 38 -24.09 6.72 13.43
C ALA A 38 -23.80 7.14 14.88
N PRO A 39 -23.35 6.22 15.75
CA PRO A 39 -23.01 6.56 17.14
C PRO A 39 -21.89 7.62 17.17
N ASP A 40 -22.08 8.67 17.97
CA ASP A 40 -21.07 9.71 18.16
C ASP A 40 -19.92 9.18 19.02
N PHE A 41 -18.75 9.77 18.87
CA PHE A 41 -17.57 9.50 19.70
C PHE A 41 -16.79 10.81 19.90
N THR A 42 -15.94 10.84 20.91
CA THR A 42 -14.91 11.86 21.07
C THR A 42 -13.61 11.15 21.42
N LEU A 43 -12.66 11.17 20.48
CA LEU A 43 -11.37 10.49 20.56
C LEU A 43 -10.23 11.47 20.24
N LYS A 44 -8.99 11.09 20.56
CA LYS A 44 -7.82 11.90 20.25
C LYS A 44 -7.19 11.51 18.92
N ASN A 45 -6.90 12.51 18.10
CA ASN A 45 -6.14 12.26 16.87
C ASN A 45 -4.63 12.14 17.16
N GLN A 46 -3.86 11.88 16.13
CA GLN A 46 -2.39 11.74 16.18
C GLN A 46 -1.66 13.02 16.68
N PHE A 47 -2.33 14.16 16.70
CA PHE A 47 -1.80 15.43 17.22
C PHE A 47 -2.23 15.69 18.67
N GLY A 48 -3.03 14.78 19.26
CA GLY A 48 -3.58 14.92 20.62
C GLY A 48 -4.81 15.80 20.72
N GLU A 49 -5.42 16.20 19.62
CA GLU A 49 -6.64 17.00 19.56
C GLU A 49 -7.86 16.10 19.75
N ASP A 50 -8.88 16.59 20.43
CA ASP A 50 -10.15 15.90 20.55
C ASP A 50 -10.96 16.06 19.26
N ILE A 51 -11.41 14.94 18.69
CA ILE A 51 -12.19 14.85 17.47
C ILE A 51 -13.46 14.09 17.78
N SER A 52 -14.61 14.68 17.46
CA SER A 52 -15.94 14.06 17.58
C SER A 52 -16.52 13.81 16.19
N LEU A 53 -17.34 12.77 16.03
CA LEU A 53 -18.03 12.53 14.76
C LEU A 53 -18.93 13.73 14.40
N SER A 54 -19.58 14.31 15.39
CA SER A 54 -20.43 15.51 15.25
C SER A 54 -19.70 16.77 14.74
N ASP A 55 -18.37 16.81 14.79
CA ASP A 55 -17.58 17.91 14.19
C ASP A 55 -17.72 17.96 12.67
N PHE A 56 -18.17 16.87 12.07
CA PHE A 56 -18.28 16.70 10.61
C PHE A 56 -19.74 16.70 10.13
N ASP A 57 -20.66 17.26 10.90
CA ASP A 57 -22.05 17.37 10.51
C ASP A 57 -22.21 18.02 9.13
N GLY A 58 -22.98 17.36 8.26
CA GLY A 58 -23.21 17.80 6.88
C GLY A 58 -22.19 17.31 5.86
N LYS A 59 -21.18 16.56 6.27
CA LYS A 59 -20.24 15.87 5.38
C LYS A 59 -20.55 14.38 5.24
N VAL A 60 -20.04 13.77 4.20
CA VAL A 60 -19.88 12.32 4.12
C VAL A 60 -18.65 11.93 4.92
N VAL A 61 -18.80 11.08 5.92
CA VAL A 61 -17.69 10.60 6.75
C VAL A 61 -17.39 9.14 6.43
N VAL A 62 -16.16 8.87 6.06
CA VAL A 62 -15.65 7.51 5.83
C VAL A 62 -14.85 7.10 7.05
N VAL A 63 -15.33 6.08 7.77
CA VAL A 63 -14.69 5.57 8.98
C VAL A 63 -14.07 4.20 8.69
N ALA A 64 -12.78 4.04 9.00
CA ALA A 64 -12.08 2.78 8.93
C ALA A 64 -11.54 2.37 10.30
N PHE A 65 -11.69 1.09 10.64
CA PHE A 65 -11.11 0.53 11.86
C PHE A 65 -9.83 -0.23 11.49
N ILE A 66 -8.71 0.22 12.05
CA ILE A 66 -7.36 -0.27 11.71
C ILE A 66 -6.49 -0.39 12.97
N TYR A 67 -5.28 -0.90 12.82
CA TYR A 67 -4.20 -0.76 13.81
C TYR A 67 -2.82 -0.77 13.13
N THR A 68 -1.84 -0.08 13.74
CA THR A 68 -0.53 0.15 13.10
C THR A 68 0.33 -1.10 13.00
N ALA A 69 0.13 -2.08 13.88
CA ALA A 69 0.83 -3.36 13.88
C ALA A 69 0.11 -4.46 13.10
N CYS A 70 -0.84 -4.07 12.24
CA CYS A 70 -1.59 -5.02 11.41
C CYS A 70 -0.69 -5.62 10.33
N PRO A 71 -0.49 -6.94 10.34
CA PRO A 71 0.30 -7.62 9.31
C PRO A 71 -0.53 -7.93 8.04
N ASP A 72 -1.73 -7.39 7.92
CA ASP A 72 -2.71 -7.83 6.92
C ASP A 72 -3.34 -6.62 6.19
N VAL A 73 -4.63 -6.46 6.17
CA VAL A 73 -5.39 -5.56 5.28
C VAL A 73 -5.30 -4.07 5.61
N CYS A 74 -4.83 -3.67 6.80
CA CYS A 74 -4.91 -2.27 7.25
C CYS A 74 -4.11 -1.30 6.38
N LEU A 75 -2.96 -1.71 5.87
CA LEU A 75 -2.20 -0.88 4.93
C LEU A 75 -2.92 -0.73 3.59
N ILE A 76 -3.53 -1.80 3.08
CA ILE A 76 -4.33 -1.75 1.84
C ILE A 76 -5.51 -0.80 2.01
N ILE A 77 -6.23 -0.88 3.14
CA ILE A 77 -7.33 0.02 3.47
C ILE A 77 -6.83 1.48 3.48
N SER A 78 -5.73 1.74 4.18
CA SER A 78 -5.17 3.08 4.31
C SER A 78 -4.66 3.64 2.97
N SER A 79 -3.98 2.82 2.15
CA SER A 79 -3.55 3.20 0.81
C SER A 79 -4.74 3.52 -0.11
N ASN A 80 -5.82 2.74 -0.03
CA ASN A 80 -7.03 3.01 -0.79
C ASN A 80 -7.71 4.32 -0.35
N ILE A 81 -7.76 4.60 0.97
CA ILE A 81 -8.24 5.87 1.50
C ILE A 81 -7.40 7.03 0.95
N ASP A 82 -6.09 6.92 0.99
CA ASP A 82 -5.20 7.96 0.50
C ASP A 82 -5.38 8.20 -1.00
N TYR A 83 -5.46 7.12 -1.80
CA TYR A 83 -5.76 7.21 -3.22
C TYR A 83 -7.08 7.94 -3.48
N VAL A 84 -8.16 7.59 -2.76
CA VAL A 84 -9.46 8.25 -2.93
C VAL A 84 -9.36 9.72 -2.56
N ARG A 85 -8.74 10.06 -1.42
CA ARG A 85 -8.54 11.44 -0.98
C ARG A 85 -7.85 12.30 -2.03
N GLN A 86 -6.78 11.78 -2.61
CA GLN A 86 -6.02 12.50 -3.65
C GLN A 86 -6.79 12.70 -4.95
N ASN A 87 -7.81 11.87 -5.19
CA ASN A 87 -8.56 11.87 -6.46
C ASN A 87 -9.99 12.44 -6.35
N LEU A 88 -10.44 12.91 -5.18
CA LEU A 88 -11.77 13.51 -5.01
C LEU A 88 -11.94 14.88 -5.71
N GLY A 89 -10.85 15.59 -6.00
CA GLY A 89 -10.92 16.89 -6.65
C GLY A 89 -11.77 17.89 -5.85
N SER A 90 -12.80 18.48 -6.50
CA SER A 90 -13.71 19.45 -5.89
C SER A 90 -14.62 18.87 -4.80
N GLU A 91 -14.82 17.55 -4.79
CA GLU A 91 -15.69 16.89 -3.81
C GLU A 91 -15.00 16.71 -2.44
N SER A 92 -13.70 16.96 -2.36
CA SER A 92 -12.92 16.80 -1.12
C SER A 92 -13.42 17.67 0.05
N GLU A 93 -14.08 18.79 -0.22
CA GLU A 93 -14.65 19.64 0.82
C GLU A 93 -15.89 19.02 1.52
N TYR A 94 -16.54 18.04 0.88
CA TYR A 94 -17.75 17.37 1.38
C TYR A 94 -17.47 15.99 1.99
N VAL A 95 -16.24 15.52 1.95
CA VAL A 95 -15.88 14.18 2.45
C VAL A 95 -14.81 14.28 3.51
N GLU A 96 -15.00 13.57 4.60
CA GLU A 96 -14.00 13.43 5.67
C GLU A 96 -13.62 11.97 5.84
N PHE A 97 -12.36 11.73 6.17
CA PHE A 97 -11.82 10.40 6.41
C PHE A 97 -11.31 10.29 7.85
N ILE A 98 -11.68 9.21 8.51
CA ILE A 98 -11.30 8.94 9.89
C ILE A 98 -10.84 7.48 9.99
N SER A 99 -9.68 7.25 10.57
CA SER A 99 -9.24 5.91 10.97
C SER A 99 -9.28 5.80 12.48
N ILE A 100 -9.93 4.76 13.02
CA ILE A 100 -10.03 4.52 14.46
C ILE A 100 -9.25 3.24 14.78
N THR A 101 -8.35 3.31 15.76
CA THR A 101 -7.58 2.12 16.12
C THR A 101 -8.43 1.06 16.82
N ILE A 102 -8.09 -0.20 16.60
CA ILE A 102 -8.58 -1.34 17.39
C ILE A 102 -7.50 -1.90 18.33
N ASP A 103 -6.36 -1.21 18.45
CA ASP A 103 -5.24 -1.58 19.31
C ASP A 103 -4.68 -0.37 20.10
N PRO A 104 -5.47 0.26 20.95
CA PRO A 104 -5.07 1.48 21.66
C PRO A 104 -3.90 1.26 22.62
N ALA A 105 -3.58 0.01 22.95
CA ALA A 105 -2.45 -0.30 23.81
C ALA A 105 -1.10 0.01 23.12
N ARG A 106 -1.01 -0.21 21.83
CA ARG A 106 0.18 0.09 21.01
C ARG A 106 0.02 1.40 20.22
N ASP A 107 -1.18 1.70 19.76
CA ASP A 107 -1.50 2.85 18.92
C ASP A 107 -1.78 4.10 19.79
N THR A 108 -0.76 4.57 20.48
CA THR A 108 -0.80 5.86 21.16
C THR A 108 -0.84 7.01 20.13
N THR A 109 -1.18 8.23 20.56
CA THR A 109 -1.12 9.42 19.68
C THR A 109 0.26 9.59 19.04
N GLN A 110 1.33 9.35 19.82
CA GLN A 110 2.72 9.40 19.31
C GLN A 110 2.96 8.32 18.24
N ARG A 111 2.53 7.08 18.48
CA ARG A 111 2.68 5.99 17.50
C ARG A 111 1.91 6.28 16.22
N LEU A 112 0.67 6.76 16.34
CA LEU A 112 -0.14 7.16 15.19
C LEU A 112 0.53 8.30 14.41
N LEU A 113 1.13 9.29 15.09
CA LEU A 113 1.86 10.37 14.43
C LEU A 113 3.07 9.86 13.65
N GLU A 114 3.88 8.99 14.24
CA GLU A 114 5.02 8.37 13.57
C GLU A 114 4.58 7.56 12.34
N TRP A 115 3.56 6.73 12.51
CA TRP A 115 3.05 5.86 11.46
C TRP A 115 2.44 6.64 10.28
N THR A 116 1.66 7.70 10.56
CA THR A 116 1.05 8.55 9.53
C THR A 116 2.08 9.43 8.83
N THR A 117 3.07 9.96 9.59
CA THR A 117 4.13 10.79 9.02
C THR A 117 4.99 9.99 8.05
N ALA A 118 5.37 8.75 8.42
CA ALA A 118 6.19 7.89 7.56
C ALA A 118 5.52 7.52 6.23
N ARG A 119 4.17 7.62 6.16
CA ARG A 119 3.36 7.26 5.00
C ARG A 119 2.66 8.44 4.33
N GLU A 120 2.91 9.64 4.83
CA GLU A 120 2.28 10.88 4.34
C GLU A 120 0.74 10.86 4.40
N TYR A 121 0.18 10.10 5.37
CA TYR A 121 -1.26 10.00 5.57
C TYR A 121 -1.80 11.25 6.29
N GLY A 122 -2.52 12.09 5.55
CA GLY A 122 -2.96 13.42 5.99
C GLY A 122 -4.42 13.49 6.49
N TRP A 123 -4.96 12.45 7.12
CA TRP A 123 -6.31 12.47 7.74
C TRP A 123 -6.23 12.07 9.21
N ASN A 124 -7.35 12.19 9.92
CA ASN A 124 -7.43 11.91 11.35
C ASN A 124 -7.31 10.41 11.65
N HIS A 125 -6.34 10.05 12.47
CA HIS A 125 -6.16 8.71 13.01
C HIS A 125 -6.40 8.78 14.52
N LEU A 126 -7.44 8.10 15.01
CA LEU A 126 -7.99 8.30 16.33
C LEU A 126 -7.66 7.14 17.27
N THR A 127 -7.39 7.50 18.52
CA THR A 127 -7.14 6.58 19.64
C THR A 127 -7.66 7.18 20.95
N HIS A 128 -7.61 6.41 22.03
CA HIS A 128 -7.85 6.91 23.38
C HIS A 128 -7.04 6.09 24.39
N GLU A 129 -6.45 6.76 25.41
CA GLU A 129 -5.63 6.15 26.46
C GLU A 129 -6.40 5.13 27.31
N ARG A 130 -7.72 5.33 27.47
CA ARG A 130 -8.58 4.41 28.22
C ARG A 130 -9.19 3.39 27.28
N GLY A 131 -8.79 2.14 27.41
CA GLY A 131 -9.32 1.03 26.61
C GLY A 131 -10.84 0.85 26.76
N SER A 132 -11.44 1.24 27.90
CA SER A 132 -12.90 1.17 28.09
C SER A 132 -13.67 2.14 27.17
N VAL A 133 -13.10 3.31 26.86
CA VAL A 133 -13.70 4.25 25.90
C VAL A 133 -13.65 3.66 24.48
N MET A 134 -12.53 3.07 24.12
CA MET A 134 -12.41 2.40 22.81
C MET A 134 -13.38 1.21 22.69
N GLN A 135 -13.52 0.42 23.77
CA GLN A 135 -14.47 -0.70 23.78
C GLN A 135 -15.92 -0.23 23.57
N GLU A 136 -16.31 0.89 24.19
CA GLU A 136 -17.63 1.47 24.00
C GLU A 136 -17.87 1.87 22.54
N VAL A 137 -16.91 2.53 21.91
CA VAL A 137 -16.96 2.88 20.49
C VAL A 137 -17.09 1.63 19.62
N TRP A 138 -16.28 0.60 19.84
CA TRP A 138 -16.35 -0.64 19.05
C TRP A 138 -17.70 -1.35 19.21
N ASP A 139 -18.22 -1.41 20.45
CA ASP A 139 -19.52 -2.05 20.72
C ASP A 139 -20.68 -1.31 20.04
N GLU A 140 -20.68 0.03 20.07
CA GLU A 140 -21.69 0.85 19.42
C GLU A 140 -21.63 0.75 17.89
N TRP A 141 -20.43 0.75 17.32
CA TRP A 141 -20.18 0.59 15.88
C TRP A 141 -20.24 -0.86 15.40
N LYS A 142 -20.53 -1.82 16.30
CA LYS A 142 -20.60 -3.26 16.01
C LYS A 142 -19.31 -3.85 15.43
N VAL A 143 -18.16 -3.28 15.83
CA VAL A 143 -16.86 -3.79 15.45
C VAL A 143 -16.49 -4.95 16.35
N VAL A 144 -16.16 -6.09 15.74
CA VAL A 144 -15.65 -7.26 16.47
C VAL A 144 -14.14 -7.17 16.53
N VAL A 145 -13.60 -7.08 17.74
CA VAL A 145 -12.15 -7.00 17.99
C VAL A 145 -11.66 -8.35 18.51
N ASP A 146 -10.82 -9.02 17.75
CA ASP A 146 -10.13 -10.22 18.18
C ASP A 146 -8.84 -9.84 18.92
N ALA A 147 -8.93 -9.74 20.24
CA ALA A 147 -7.82 -9.32 21.08
C ALA A 147 -6.63 -10.27 21.05
N GLU A 148 -6.86 -11.59 20.84
CA GLU A 148 -5.78 -12.56 20.74
C GLU A 148 -5.02 -12.42 19.42
N HIS A 149 -5.73 -12.26 18.31
CA HIS A 149 -5.16 -11.98 17.01
C HIS A 149 -4.33 -10.69 17.06
N ILE A 150 -4.89 -9.61 17.61
CA ILE A 150 -4.19 -8.32 17.71
C ILE A 150 -2.94 -8.43 18.57
N ALA A 151 -3.02 -9.07 19.74
CA ALA A 151 -1.87 -9.23 20.64
C ALA A 151 -0.71 -10.02 20.00
N ASN A 152 -1.03 -10.97 19.14
CA ASN A 152 -0.05 -11.79 18.40
C ASN A 152 0.41 -11.16 17.09
N SER A 153 -0.25 -10.10 16.63
CA SER A 153 0.16 -9.38 15.43
C SER A 153 1.46 -8.63 15.68
N LEU A 154 2.41 -8.83 14.79
CA LEU A 154 3.63 -8.03 14.74
C LEU A 154 3.45 -7.01 13.60
N PRO A 155 3.98 -5.78 13.76
CA PRO A 155 4.04 -4.87 12.63
C PRO A 155 4.78 -5.60 11.51
N PRO A 156 4.40 -5.36 10.26
CA PRO A 156 5.19 -5.84 9.14
C PRO A 156 6.62 -5.39 9.40
N GLU A 157 7.54 -6.33 9.47
CA GLU A 157 8.95 -5.99 9.49
C GLU A 157 9.23 -5.21 8.22
N GLU A 158 10.01 -4.15 8.33
CA GLU A 158 10.57 -3.50 7.15
C GLU A 158 11.34 -4.59 6.43
N ALA A 159 10.82 -5.05 5.31
CA ALA A 159 11.52 -6.06 4.53
C ALA A 159 12.82 -5.42 4.06
N THR A 160 13.92 -6.10 4.32
CA THR A 160 15.22 -5.69 3.82
C THR A 160 15.56 -6.56 2.64
N LEU A 161 15.50 -5.98 1.44
CA LEU A 161 15.86 -6.66 0.21
C LEU A 161 17.36 -6.58 0.01
N ARG A 162 18.03 -7.72 -0.01
CA ARG A 162 19.46 -7.77 -0.30
C ARG A 162 19.70 -7.78 -1.78
N PHE A 163 20.62 -6.94 -2.19
CA PHE A 163 21.21 -6.99 -3.50
C PHE A 163 22.71 -7.26 -3.37
N ALA A 164 23.18 -8.36 -3.96
CA ALA A 164 24.57 -8.76 -3.87
C ALA A 164 25.27 -8.65 -5.23
N VAL A 165 26.55 -8.35 -5.20
CA VAL A 165 27.43 -8.47 -6.37
C VAL A 165 28.63 -9.33 -5.95
N MET A 166 28.87 -10.41 -6.69
CA MET A 166 30.09 -11.22 -6.55
C MET A 166 30.99 -11.03 -7.77
N TYR A 167 32.14 -10.46 -7.53
CA TYR A 167 33.09 -10.07 -8.58
C TYR A 167 33.98 -11.23 -9.02
N PRO A 168 34.68 -11.08 -10.21
CA PRO A 168 35.60 -12.10 -10.73
C PRO A 168 36.73 -12.49 -9.78
N ASP A 169 37.08 -11.64 -8.84
CA ASP A 169 38.11 -11.91 -7.82
C ASP A 169 37.55 -12.54 -6.53
N ASN A 170 36.28 -12.95 -6.56
CA ASN A 170 35.50 -13.48 -5.44
C ASN A 170 35.24 -12.47 -4.28
N SER A 171 35.58 -11.21 -4.47
CA SER A 171 35.09 -10.18 -3.55
C SER A 171 33.58 -9.98 -3.71
N THR A 172 32.90 -9.51 -2.68
CA THR A 172 31.46 -9.31 -2.69
C THR A 172 31.09 -7.94 -2.15
N THR A 173 30.08 -7.34 -2.73
CA THR A 173 29.37 -6.20 -2.18
C THR A 173 27.92 -6.63 -1.92
N VAL A 174 27.41 -6.31 -0.74
CA VAL A 174 26.01 -6.57 -0.37
C VAL A 174 25.42 -5.26 0.12
N THR A 175 24.28 -4.90 -0.45
CA THR A 175 23.48 -3.75 0.01
C THR A 175 22.17 -4.26 0.61
N ASP A 176 21.79 -3.66 1.73
CA ASP A 176 20.50 -3.86 2.36
C ASP A 176 19.59 -2.69 1.96
N ASN A 177 18.52 -2.98 1.23
CA ASN A 177 17.64 -1.98 0.64
C ASN A 177 16.28 -2.07 1.33
N PRO A 178 15.85 -1.02 2.05
CA PRO A 178 14.59 -1.05 2.77
C PRO A 178 13.41 -1.11 1.81
N CYS A 179 12.43 -1.92 2.17
CA CYS A 179 11.16 -2.02 1.50
C CYS A 179 10.07 -1.82 2.54
N LEU A 180 9.43 -0.68 2.53
CA LEU A 180 8.46 -0.27 3.55
C LEU A 180 7.06 -0.82 3.32
N ASP A 181 6.83 -1.57 2.23
CA ASP A 181 5.49 -2.02 1.90
C ASP A 181 5.24 -3.46 2.34
N ALA A 182 4.35 -3.63 3.29
CA ALA A 182 4.03 -4.89 3.93
C ALA A 182 3.06 -5.79 3.13
N TYR A 183 2.59 -5.41 1.94
CA TYR A 183 1.47 -6.11 1.30
C TYR A 183 1.59 -6.33 -0.20
N ASN A 184 2.64 -6.99 -0.68
CA ASN A 184 2.77 -7.33 -2.11
C ASN A 184 2.63 -6.14 -3.09
N VAL A 185 2.64 -4.91 -2.60
CA VAL A 185 2.89 -3.76 -3.44
C VAL A 185 4.41 -3.63 -3.46
N SER A 186 5.00 -3.87 -4.60
CA SER A 186 6.46 -3.85 -4.70
C SER A 186 6.98 -2.45 -4.37
N CYS A 187 7.87 -2.35 -3.40
CA CYS A 187 8.59 -1.12 -3.10
C CYS A 187 9.53 -0.70 -4.24
N TYR A 188 9.78 -1.60 -5.14
CA TYR A 188 10.42 -1.41 -6.44
C TYR A 188 9.51 -2.04 -7.49
N ALA A 189 9.31 -1.40 -8.63
CA ALA A 189 8.43 -1.92 -9.68
C ALA A 189 8.89 -3.28 -10.23
N ASN A 190 10.20 -3.52 -10.20
CA ASN A 190 10.80 -4.78 -10.65
C ASN A 190 12.25 -4.89 -10.17
N GLY A 191 12.90 -6.01 -10.47
CA GLY A 191 14.31 -6.23 -10.13
C GLY A 191 15.27 -5.20 -10.70
N GLY A 192 14.96 -4.60 -11.84
CA GLY A 192 15.76 -3.54 -12.43
C GLY A 192 15.80 -2.28 -11.57
N GLU A 193 14.68 -1.84 -11.05
CA GLU A 193 14.63 -0.70 -10.11
C GLU A 193 15.35 -1.01 -8.79
N LEU A 194 15.21 -2.22 -8.27
CA LEU A 194 15.97 -2.63 -7.09
C LEU A 194 17.47 -2.59 -7.36
N ALA A 195 17.93 -3.11 -8.49
CA ALA A 195 19.36 -3.10 -8.85
C ALA A 195 19.89 -1.67 -9.02
N GLU A 196 19.16 -0.83 -9.74
CA GLU A 196 19.51 0.58 -9.94
C GLU A 196 19.66 1.29 -8.59
N TYR A 197 18.68 1.17 -7.70
CA TYR A 197 18.75 1.78 -6.38
C TYR A 197 19.90 1.21 -5.54
N ALA A 198 20.03 -0.11 -5.50
CA ALA A 198 21.03 -0.80 -4.70
C ALA A 198 22.46 -0.43 -5.09
N LEU A 199 22.72 -0.30 -6.38
CA LEU A 199 24.07 -0.09 -6.90
C LEU A 199 24.39 1.40 -7.05
N THR A 200 23.51 2.21 -7.63
CA THR A 200 23.81 3.63 -7.89
C THR A 200 23.57 4.52 -6.68
N VAL A 201 22.48 4.29 -5.92
CA VAL A 201 22.10 5.14 -4.78
C VAL A 201 22.73 4.66 -3.48
N ASN A 202 22.60 3.37 -3.18
CA ASN A 202 23.02 2.82 -1.89
C ASN A 202 24.51 2.48 -1.85
N ALA A 203 25.07 1.95 -2.94
CA ALA A 203 26.49 1.57 -3.04
C ALA A 203 27.37 2.62 -3.73
N ASP A 204 26.80 3.67 -4.32
CA ASP A 204 27.51 4.72 -5.08
C ASP A 204 28.45 4.13 -6.15
N MET A 205 27.93 3.20 -6.93
CA MET A 205 28.67 2.49 -7.98
C MET A 205 28.17 2.84 -9.37
N ASP A 206 29.05 2.79 -10.36
CA ASP A 206 28.65 2.79 -11.75
C ASP A 206 27.91 1.48 -12.07
N TYR A 207 26.71 1.59 -12.68
CA TYR A 207 25.88 0.46 -13.07
C TYR A 207 25.36 0.65 -14.49
N ASP A 208 25.90 -0.11 -15.44
CA ASP A 208 25.53 -0.07 -16.85
C ASP A 208 25.58 -1.48 -17.45
N MET A 209 24.42 -2.15 -17.44
CA MET A 209 24.31 -3.52 -17.96
C MET A 209 24.26 -3.58 -19.49
N ASP A 210 24.02 -2.49 -20.20
CA ASP A 210 24.14 -2.44 -21.65
C ASP A 210 25.60 -2.65 -22.07
N ASN A 211 26.52 -2.19 -21.23
CA ASN A 211 27.96 -2.39 -21.40
C ASN A 211 28.56 -3.49 -20.51
N GLY A 212 27.70 -4.17 -19.72
CA GLY A 212 28.12 -5.21 -18.78
C GLY A 212 28.99 -4.70 -17.63
N THR A 213 28.78 -3.45 -17.16
CA THR A 213 29.65 -2.81 -16.17
C THR A 213 28.93 -2.71 -14.81
N ILE A 214 29.61 -3.14 -13.75
CA ILE A 214 29.23 -2.90 -12.35
C ILE A 214 30.48 -2.43 -11.59
N GLY A 215 30.44 -1.21 -11.07
CA GLY A 215 31.60 -0.58 -10.44
C GLY A 215 32.79 -0.48 -11.37
N ASN A 216 33.92 -1.04 -10.97
CA ASN A 216 35.15 -1.04 -11.77
C ASN A 216 35.31 -2.27 -12.69
N TRP A 217 34.28 -3.12 -12.77
CA TRP A 217 34.35 -4.38 -13.49
C TRP A 217 33.41 -4.35 -14.71
N THR A 218 34.00 -4.62 -15.87
CA THR A 218 33.27 -4.77 -17.14
C THR A 218 33.45 -6.18 -17.66
N ALA A 219 32.33 -6.87 -17.94
CA ALA A 219 32.36 -8.21 -18.53
C ALA A 219 33.11 -8.23 -19.86
N ASP A 220 33.73 -9.35 -20.19
CA ASP A 220 34.50 -9.55 -21.42
C ASP A 220 34.31 -10.98 -22.00
N ASP A 221 35.06 -11.34 -23.03
CA ASP A 221 34.96 -12.67 -23.66
C ASP A 221 35.28 -13.85 -22.72
N SER A 222 35.85 -13.61 -21.54
CA SER A 222 36.27 -14.64 -20.57
C SER A 222 35.29 -14.88 -19.45
N TRP A 223 34.39 -13.94 -19.18
CA TRP A 223 33.37 -14.03 -18.13
C TRP A 223 32.22 -13.05 -18.39
N GLU A 224 31.06 -13.33 -17.80
CA GLU A 224 29.85 -12.53 -17.89
C GLU A 224 29.15 -12.41 -16.53
N TRP A 225 28.24 -11.42 -16.41
CA TRP A 225 27.38 -11.30 -15.26
C TRP A 225 26.18 -12.23 -15.37
N LEU A 226 25.95 -13.06 -14.37
CA LEU A 226 24.80 -13.94 -14.26
C LEU A 226 23.87 -13.45 -13.16
N LEU A 227 22.58 -13.29 -13.48
CA LEU A 227 21.57 -12.92 -12.50
C LEU A 227 21.16 -14.13 -11.67
N HIS A 228 21.09 -13.94 -10.38
CA HIS A 228 20.68 -14.97 -9.42
C HIS A 228 19.57 -14.45 -8.51
N ILE A 229 18.70 -15.36 -8.11
CA ILE A 229 17.65 -15.14 -7.12
C ILE A 229 17.96 -15.99 -5.89
N TRP A 230 17.76 -15.43 -4.69
CA TRP A 230 17.94 -16.18 -3.45
C TRP A 230 16.81 -17.18 -3.24
N ASN A 231 17.16 -18.44 -3.01
CA ASN A 231 16.22 -19.46 -2.59
C ASN A 231 16.35 -19.67 -1.06
N GLY A 232 15.42 -19.08 -0.31
CA GLY A 232 15.42 -19.16 1.15
C GLY A 232 15.18 -20.56 1.72
N THR A 233 14.59 -21.48 0.94
CA THR A 233 14.38 -22.87 1.37
C THR A 233 15.68 -23.67 1.41
N ASN A 234 16.54 -23.46 0.43
CA ASN A 234 17.81 -24.16 0.28
C ASN A 234 19.03 -23.32 0.71
N GLU A 235 18.78 -22.07 1.11
CA GLU A 235 19.81 -21.09 1.49
C GLU A 235 20.91 -20.95 0.44
N THR A 236 20.52 -20.79 -0.84
CA THR A 236 21.45 -20.72 -1.95
C THR A 236 20.97 -19.74 -3.04
N TRP A 237 21.93 -19.20 -3.78
CA TRP A 237 21.69 -18.42 -4.98
C TRP A 237 21.40 -19.34 -6.17
N VAL A 238 20.33 -19.08 -6.88
CA VAL A 238 19.90 -19.87 -8.06
C VAL A 238 19.96 -18.98 -9.29
N PRO A 239 20.70 -19.35 -10.32
CA PRO A 239 20.76 -18.57 -11.56
C PRO A 239 19.39 -18.54 -12.25
N THR A 240 19.11 -17.45 -12.94
CA THR A 240 17.90 -17.27 -13.74
C THR A 240 18.21 -16.71 -15.11
N ASP A 241 17.47 -17.18 -16.13
CA ASP A 241 17.51 -16.65 -17.49
C ASP A 241 16.52 -15.49 -17.71
N ALA A 242 15.72 -15.14 -16.69
CA ALA A 242 14.78 -14.02 -16.76
C ALA A 242 15.54 -12.69 -16.81
N GLY A 243 15.05 -11.74 -17.60
CA GLY A 243 15.55 -10.37 -17.56
C GLY A 243 15.30 -9.74 -16.19
N ILE A 244 16.26 -8.97 -15.68
CA ILE A 244 16.15 -8.38 -14.34
C ILE A 244 14.88 -7.53 -14.17
N SER A 245 14.45 -6.84 -15.22
CA SER A 245 13.21 -6.05 -15.22
C SER A 245 11.93 -6.90 -15.35
N GLU A 246 12.05 -8.21 -15.54
CA GLU A 246 10.93 -9.15 -15.58
C GLU A 246 10.68 -9.82 -14.22
N ILE A 247 11.57 -9.57 -13.25
CA ILE A 247 11.45 -10.15 -11.91
C ILE A 247 10.56 -9.26 -11.06
N ASP A 248 9.44 -9.83 -10.61
CA ASP A 248 8.57 -9.19 -9.62
C ASP A 248 9.28 -9.16 -8.25
N ILE A 249 9.25 -8.01 -7.60
CA ILE A 249 9.86 -7.81 -6.29
C ILE A 249 8.83 -8.04 -5.18
N GLY A 250 9.07 -9.04 -4.35
CA GLY A 250 8.35 -9.30 -3.11
C GLY A 250 9.26 -9.07 -1.89
N PHE A 251 8.74 -9.25 -0.68
CA PHE A 251 9.46 -9.00 0.58
C PHE A 251 10.68 -9.86 0.83
N ASP A 252 10.74 -11.00 0.17
CA ASP A 252 11.81 -12.01 0.29
C ASP A 252 12.63 -12.13 -1.01
N THR A 253 12.41 -11.22 -1.95
CA THR A 253 13.10 -11.23 -3.25
C THR A 253 14.49 -10.61 -3.11
N HIS A 254 15.48 -11.43 -2.85
CA HIS A 254 16.88 -11.02 -2.88
C HIS A 254 17.49 -11.37 -4.23
N LEU A 255 18.27 -10.45 -4.79
CA LEU A 255 18.90 -10.60 -6.11
C LEU A 255 20.42 -10.50 -6.01
N ALA A 256 21.11 -11.11 -6.98
CA ALA A 256 22.55 -10.94 -7.09
C ALA A 256 23.01 -10.95 -8.55
N TRP A 257 23.98 -10.09 -8.87
CA TRP A 257 24.84 -10.25 -10.03
C TRP A 257 26.11 -11.01 -9.63
N ILE A 258 26.36 -12.13 -10.27
CA ILE A 258 27.50 -12.98 -9.96
C ILE A 258 28.31 -13.18 -11.23
N ALA A 259 29.62 -12.89 -11.18
CA ALA A 259 30.50 -13.14 -12.28
C ALA A 259 30.59 -14.65 -12.59
N SER A 260 30.46 -15.07 -13.83
CA SER A 260 30.41 -16.48 -14.23
C SER A 260 31.65 -17.28 -13.87
N ASN A 261 32.78 -16.60 -13.63
CA ASN A 261 34.04 -17.18 -13.19
C ASN A 261 34.28 -17.05 -11.66
N ALA A 262 33.34 -16.51 -10.91
CA ALA A 262 33.42 -16.47 -9.45
C ALA A 262 33.09 -17.85 -8.85
N ASN A 263 33.59 -18.13 -7.65
CA ASN A 263 33.31 -19.37 -6.94
C ASN A 263 32.19 -19.14 -5.90
N LEU A 264 31.02 -19.69 -6.20
CA LEU A 264 29.86 -19.73 -5.29
C LEU A 264 30.06 -20.68 -4.12
#